data_aa4d00cdd8ece0677b12017b05d5898b
#
_entry.id   aa4d00cdd8ece0677b12017b05d5898b
#
_cell.length_a   1.000
_cell.length_b   1.000
_cell.length_c   1.000
_cell.angle_alpha   90.00
_cell.angle_beta   90.00
_cell.angle_gamma   90.00
#
_symmetry.space_group_name_H-M   'P 1'
#
loop_
_entity.id
_entity.type
_entity.pdbx_description
1 polymer ?
#
loop_
_entity_poly.entity_id
_entity_poly.type
_entity_poly.pdbx_seq_one_letter_code
_entity_poly.pdbx_strand_id
1 'polypeptide(L)'
;MSKKMRAVQVPRAGGPFELVERDVPEPQPGWVRIKVEACGVCHSDSLVKEGLWPGIQYPRVPGHEVIGVVDAVGEGVKPWKNGQRVGIGWHGGNCGYCDHCRRGEFFACSVSLLTTGISFDGGYAEYMVAPTEALALAPNELSSVDGAPLMCAGVTTFNALRNSGARGGDTVAVLGIGGLGHLGVQFAAKMGFNTVAIARGKDKEAFAKQLGAHHYVDSRASDPAAELNKLGGAKVIIATVTNAEAMAAVLGGLAPNGVLMVIGAAGPLSVDPLLLITGCRSVKGWYSGTAIDSQDTLEFSVSADVHSMNEVFPLERAAEAYERMISGKARFRVVLDIEGKG
;
A
#
# COMPACT_ATOMS: atom_id res chain seq x y z
N MET A 1 -22.00 16.07 27.23
CA MET A 1 -20.89 15.08 27.32
C MET A 1 -20.42 14.81 25.91
N SER A 2 -19.11 14.83 25.67
CA SER A 2 -18.56 14.47 24.35
C SER A 2 -18.88 12.99 24.04
N LYS A 3 -19.17 12.70 22.78
CA LYS A 3 -19.35 11.32 22.31
C LYS A 3 -18.01 10.58 22.41
N LYS A 4 -18.02 9.37 22.95
CA LYS A 4 -16.81 8.52 23.08
C LYS A 4 -16.69 7.57 21.90
N MET A 5 -15.46 7.13 21.63
CA MET A 5 -15.11 6.15 20.62
C MET A 5 -14.05 5.19 21.14
N ARG A 6 -13.99 3.99 20.58
CA ARG A 6 -12.89 3.03 20.80
C ARG A 6 -11.78 3.33 19.80
N ALA A 7 -10.55 3.20 20.28
CA ALA A 7 -9.35 3.28 19.45
C ALA A 7 -8.28 2.36 19.99
N VAL A 8 -7.39 1.88 19.12
CA VAL A 8 -6.18 1.15 19.51
C VAL A 8 -4.99 2.08 19.30
N GLN A 9 -4.27 2.38 20.39
CA GLN A 9 -3.13 3.29 20.38
C GLN A 9 -1.83 2.57 20.77
N VAL A 10 -0.70 3.18 20.38
CA VAL A 10 0.64 2.87 20.90
C VAL A 10 0.99 4.00 21.87
N PRO A 11 1.21 3.73 23.17
CA PRO A 11 1.42 4.79 24.17
C PRO A 11 2.82 5.42 24.12
N ARG A 12 3.82 4.70 23.58
CA ARG A 12 5.21 5.12 23.41
C ARG A 12 5.91 4.21 22.39
N ALA A 13 7.05 4.60 21.88
CA ALA A 13 7.90 3.74 21.04
C ALA A 13 8.17 2.40 21.73
N GLY A 14 7.99 1.29 21.02
CA GLY A 14 8.08 -0.08 21.54
C GLY A 14 6.97 -0.47 22.54
N GLY A 15 5.99 0.40 22.79
CA GLY A 15 4.87 0.14 23.70
C GLY A 15 3.88 -0.88 23.12
N PRO A 16 2.97 -1.47 23.95
CA PRO A 16 1.93 -2.38 23.47
C PRO A 16 0.88 -1.62 22.63
N PHE A 17 0.07 -2.37 21.87
CA PHE A 17 -1.21 -1.87 21.39
C PHE A 17 -2.21 -1.86 22.55
N GLU A 18 -2.84 -0.72 22.81
CA GLU A 18 -3.80 -0.53 23.89
C GLU A 18 -5.16 -0.15 23.32
N LEU A 19 -6.19 -0.95 23.61
CA LEU A 19 -7.57 -0.56 23.35
C LEU A 19 -7.99 0.47 24.41
N VAL A 20 -8.40 1.63 23.97
CA VAL A 20 -8.76 2.76 24.85
C VAL A 20 -10.08 3.40 24.39
N GLU A 21 -10.73 4.10 25.32
CA GLU A 21 -11.83 4.99 25.03
C GLU A 21 -11.32 6.43 24.94
N ARG A 22 -11.63 7.13 23.86
CA ARG A 22 -11.23 8.52 23.60
C ARG A 22 -12.47 9.36 23.23
N ASP A 23 -12.33 10.68 23.29
CA ASP A 23 -13.34 11.57 22.72
C ASP A 23 -13.34 11.47 21.20
N VAL A 24 -14.52 11.45 20.58
CA VAL A 24 -14.64 11.56 19.13
C VAL A 24 -14.03 12.89 18.68
N PRO A 25 -13.02 12.89 17.79
CA PRO A 25 -12.35 14.12 17.41
C PRO A 25 -13.24 15.04 16.58
N GLU A 26 -13.11 16.35 16.78
CA GLU A 26 -13.77 17.35 15.93
C GLU A 26 -12.85 17.77 14.78
N PRO A 27 -13.35 17.87 13.53
CA PRO A 27 -12.53 18.27 12.41
C PRO A 27 -12.22 19.77 12.47
N GLN A 28 -10.94 20.11 12.40
CA GLN A 28 -10.48 21.51 12.28
C GLN A 28 -10.77 22.07 10.87
N PRO A 29 -10.62 23.39 10.65
CA PRO A 29 -10.80 23.99 9.32
C PRO A 29 -9.98 23.29 8.23
N GLY A 30 -10.63 22.95 7.11
CA GLY A 30 -10.02 22.21 6.00
C GLY A 30 -9.90 20.69 6.21
N TRP A 31 -10.36 20.15 7.34
CA TRP A 31 -10.34 18.72 7.66
C TRP A 31 -11.76 18.14 7.68
N VAL A 32 -11.83 16.83 7.59
CA VAL A 32 -13.07 16.07 7.74
C VAL A 32 -12.92 15.04 8.84
N ARG A 33 -14.04 14.67 9.47
CA ARG A 33 -14.12 13.49 10.32
C ARG A 33 -14.66 12.32 9.52
N ILE A 34 -14.03 11.18 9.64
CA ILE A 34 -14.42 9.95 8.98
C ILE A 34 -14.86 8.96 10.05
N LYS A 35 -16.05 8.37 9.88
CA LYS A 35 -16.44 7.16 10.56
C LYS A 35 -15.77 6.00 9.83
N VAL A 36 -14.82 5.34 10.49
CA VAL A 36 -14.03 4.25 9.90
C VAL A 36 -14.89 2.99 9.84
N GLU A 37 -14.92 2.35 8.67
CA GLU A 37 -15.58 1.06 8.47
C GLU A 37 -14.57 -0.09 8.53
N ALA A 38 -13.42 0.06 7.88
CA ALA A 38 -12.32 -0.90 7.92
C ALA A 38 -10.96 -0.23 7.83
N CYS A 39 -9.95 -0.87 8.41
CA CYS A 39 -8.54 -0.45 8.29
C CYS A 39 -7.63 -1.66 8.07
N GLY A 40 -6.85 -1.64 6.99
CA GLY A 40 -5.82 -2.64 6.74
C GLY A 40 -4.65 -2.51 7.71
N VAL A 41 -4.00 -3.65 7.96
CA VAL A 41 -2.80 -3.75 8.81
C VAL A 41 -1.57 -3.93 7.93
N CYS A 42 -0.66 -2.95 7.98
CA CYS A 42 0.49 -2.87 7.12
C CYS A 42 1.81 -3.06 7.88
N HIS A 43 2.83 -3.56 7.17
CA HIS A 43 4.18 -3.62 7.75
C HIS A 43 4.68 -2.23 8.20
N SER A 44 4.28 -1.16 7.52
CA SER A 44 4.64 0.22 7.87
C SER A 44 4.07 0.70 9.22
N ASP A 45 3.06 0.01 9.78
CA ASP A 45 2.58 0.30 11.13
C ASP A 45 3.65 0.00 12.21
N SER A 46 4.67 -0.82 11.87
CA SER A 46 5.84 -1.02 12.71
C SER A 46 6.64 0.26 12.93
N LEU A 47 6.58 1.21 11.99
CA LEU A 47 7.26 2.51 12.15
C LEU A 47 6.71 3.27 13.35
N VAL A 48 5.39 3.20 13.57
CA VAL A 48 4.73 3.76 14.76
C VAL A 48 4.99 2.89 15.97
N LYS A 49 4.78 1.59 15.82
CA LYS A 49 4.90 0.62 16.93
C LYS A 49 6.29 0.65 17.57
N GLU A 50 7.35 0.71 16.77
CA GLU A 50 8.74 0.66 17.23
C GLU A 50 9.42 2.05 17.32
N GLY A 51 8.73 3.14 16.91
CA GLY A 51 9.29 4.48 16.94
C GLY A 51 10.37 4.74 15.89
N LEU A 52 10.29 4.08 14.74
CA LEU A 52 11.32 4.13 13.69
C LEU A 52 11.17 5.33 12.74
N TRP A 53 10.14 6.15 12.91
CA TRP A 53 9.91 7.36 12.11
C TRP A 53 10.16 8.62 12.96
N PRO A 54 10.92 9.60 12.44
CA PRO A 54 11.23 10.80 13.22
C PRO A 54 9.97 11.63 13.53
N GLY A 55 9.89 12.19 14.73
CA GLY A 55 8.88 13.17 15.11
C GLY A 55 7.51 12.61 15.48
N ILE A 56 7.35 11.28 15.61
CA ILE A 56 6.09 10.70 16.10
C ILE A 56 5.79 11.22 17.51
N GLN A 57 4.58 11.73 17.69
CA GLN A 57 4.06 12.12 18.99
C GLN A 57 3.16 11.01 19.53
N TYR A 58 3.47 10.55 20.74
CA TYR A 58 2.71 9.52 21.44
C TYR A 58 1.81 10.12 22.54
N PRO A 59 0.69 9.46 22.90
CA PRO A 59 0.17 8.22 22.30
C PRO A 59 -0.29 8.45 20.87
N ARG A 60 -0.11 7.42 19.99
CA ARG A 60 -0.46 7.50 18.57
C ARG A 60 -1.37 6.34 18.19
N VAL A 61 -2.45 6.63 17.46
CA VAL A 61 -3.30 5.63 16.78
C VAL A 61 -2.71 5.36 15.40
N PRO A 62 -2.25 4.14 15.08
CA PRO A 62 -1.73 3.80 13.76
C PRO A 62 -2.84 3.53 12.74
N GLY A 63 -2.46 3.10 11.53
CA GLY A 63 -3.36 2.69 10.45
C GLY A 63 -3.49 3.74 9.35
N HIS A 64 -3.14 3.33 8.13
CA HIS A 64 -3.13 4.18 6.93
C HIS A 64 -3.74 3.48 5.70
N GLU A 65 -4.56 2.47 5.93
CA GLU A 65 -5.30 1.73 4.90
C GLU A 65 -6.79 1.80 5.23
N VAL A 66 -7.39 2.99 5.12
CA VAL A 66 -8.71 3.26 5.68
C VAL A 66 -9.77 3.33 4.59
N ILE A 67 -10.90 2.67 4.83
CA ILE A 67 -12.17 2.93 4.15
C ILE A 67 -13.19 3.33 5.21
N GLY A 68 -13.99 4.36 4.89
CA GLY A 68 -15.03 4.84 5.79
C GLY A 68 -15.95 5.87 5.12
N VAL A 69 -16.74 6.54 5.93
CA VAL A 69 -17.74 7.53 5.48
C VAL A 69 -17.48 8.86 6.16
N VAL A 70 -17.55 9.94 5.41
CA VAL A 70 -17.48 11.31 5.95
C VAL A 70 -18.65 11.52 6.91
N ASP A 71 -18.33 11.73 8.20
CA ASP A 71 -19.30 11.91 9.29
C ASP A 71 -19.50 13.38 9.65
N ALA A 72 -18.44 14.19 9.54
CA ALA A 72 -18.51 15.65 9.74
C ALA A 72 -17.46 16.37 8.88
N VAL A 73 -17.76 17.59 8.50
CA VAL A 73 -16.84 18.45 7.74
C VAL A 73 -16.47 19.69 8.57
N GLY A 74 -15.20 20.05 8.56
CA GLY A 74 -14.70 21.26 9.19
C GLY A 74 -15.01 22.51 8.37
N GLU A 75 -14.75 23.67 8.97
CA GLU A 75 -14.96 24.96 8.31
C GLU A 75 -14.15 25.06 7.01
N GLY A 76 -14.74 25.63 5.96
CA GLY A 76 -14.10 25.89 4.67
C GLY A 76 -14.00 24.67 3.75
N VAL A 77 -14.37 23.48 4.19
CA VAL A 77 -14.40 22.28 3.33
C VAL A 77 -15.51 22.42 2.29
N LYS A 78 -15.15 22.33 1.00
CA LYS A 78 -16.10 22.45 -0.13
C LYS A 78 -16.30 21.15 -0.90
N PRO A 79 -15.22 20.34 -1.19
CA PRO A 79 -15.36 19.19 -2.09
C PRO A 79 -16.04 17.98 -1.43
N TRP A 80 -16.07 17.92 -0.10
CA TRP A 80 -16.54 16.76 0.64
C TRP A 80 -17.83 17.05 1.41
N LYS A 81 -18.70 16.04 1.52
CA LYS A 81 -20.00 16.12 2.22
C LYS A 81 -20.20 14.89 3.10
N ASN A 82 -20.98 15.07 4.18
CA ASN A 82 -21.42 13.97 5.02
C ASN A 82 -22.10 12.87 4.18
N GLY A 83 -21.82 11.64 4.51
CA GLY A 83 -22.34 10.46 3.83
C GLY A 83 -21.52 10.02 2.61
N GLN A 84 -20.52 10.78 2.14
CA GLN A 84 -19.64 10.32 1.08
C GLN A 84 -18.69 9.23 1.59
N ARG A 85 -18.57 8.16 0.83
CA ARG A 85 -17.66 7.06 1.10
C ARG A 85 -16.27 7.40 0.59
N VAL A 86 -15.27 7.24 1.45
CA VAL A 86 -13.90 7.69 1.17
C VAL A 86 -12.86 6.67 1.61
N GLY A 87 -11.71 6.71 0.95
CA GLY A 87 -10.50 6.02 1.36
C GLY A 87 -9.42 7.00 1.78
N ILE A 88 -8.53 6.58 2.70
CA ILE A 88 -7.36 7.35 3.14
C ILE A 88 -6.17 6.41 3.16
N GLY A 89 -5.13 6.78 2.39
CA GLY A 89 -3.89 6.02 2.28
C GLY A 89 -2.74 6.60 3.10
N TRP A 90 -1.53 6.19 2.75
CA TRP A 90 -0.29 6.65 3.38
C TRP A 90 -0.11 8.16 3.27
N HIS A 91 -0.38 8.74 2.08
CA HIS A 91 -0.28 10.18 1.85
C HIS A 91 -1.38 10.92 2.60
N GLY A 92 -1.04 11.48 3.74
CA GLY A 92 -1.96 12.14 4.65
C GLY A 92 -2.16 13.64 4.38
N GLY A 93 -1.48 14.21 3.37
CA GLY A 93 -1.65 15.61 2.97
C GLY A 93 -0.34 16.31 2.61
N ASN A 94 -0.49 17.50 2.00
CA ASN A 94 0.60 18.33 1.53
C ASN A 94 0.17 19.82 1.52
N CYS A 95 1.14 20.75 1.39
CA CYS A 95 0.82 22.18 1.46
C CYS A 95 0.13 22.76 0.20
N GLY A 96 0.24 22.12 -0.95
CA GLY A 96 -0.34 22.58 -2.21
C GLY A 96 0.38 23.75 -2.92
N TYR A 97 1.31 24.46 -2.28
CA TYR A 97 1.90 25.70 -2.80
C TYR A 97 3.43 25.72 -2.92
N CYS A 98 4.17 24.80 -2.31
CA CYS A 98 5.62 24.72 -2.49
C CYS A 98 5.97 24.27 -3.92
N ASP A 99 7.24 24.42 -4.31
CA ASP A 99 7.67 24.11 -5.68
C ASP A 99 7.36 22.68 -6.10
N HIS A 100 7.54 21.71 -5.21
CA HIS A 100 7.19 20.32 -5.47
C HIS A 100 5.70 20.15 -5.70
N CYS A 101 4.87 20.68 -4.80
CA CYS A 101 3.41 20.59 -4.96
C CYS A 101 2.93 21.24 -6.26
N ARG A 102 3.47 22.39 -6.63
CA ARG A 102 3.13 23.09 -7.89
C ARG A 102 3.53 22.33 -9.15
N ARG A 103 4.51 21.40 -9.03
CA ARG A 103 4.88 20.46 -10.12
C ARG A 103 4.10 19.15 -10.09
N GLY A 104 3.21 18.96 -9.12
CA GLY A 104 2.50 17.69 -8.92
C GLY A 104 3.29 16.63 -8.15
N GLU A 105 4.44 16.98 -7.61
CA GLU A 105 5.32 16.09 -6.84
C GLU A 105 4.94 16.12 -5.35
N PHE A 106 3.69 15.83 -5.03
CA PHE A 106 3.14 15.98 -3.67
C PHE A 106 3.89 15.16 -2.61
N PHE A 107 4.40 13.98 -3.00
CA PHE A 107 5.21 13.12 -2.12
C PHE A 107 6.52 13.79 -1.65
N ALA A 108 6.98 14.82 -2.35
CA ALA A 108 8.18 15.58 -2.04
C ALA A 108 7.87 16.94 -1.41
N CYS A 109 6.66 17.14 -0.87
CA CYS A 109 6.28 18.40 -0.23
C CYS A 109 7.29 18.79 0.85
N SER A 110 7.92 19.97 0.68
CA SER A 110 8.99 20.48 1.57
C SER A 110 8.48 21.29 2.76
N VAL A 111 7.18 21.55 2.85
CA VAL A 111 6.60 22.42 3.88
C VAL A 111 5.79 21.62 4.90
N SER A 112 4.84 20.80 4.45
CA SER A 112 3.97 20.03 5.34
C SER A 112 3.54 18.72 4.68
N LEU A 113 4.49 17.79 4.53
CA LEU A 113 4.16 16.42 4.15
C LEU A 113 3.58 15.72 5.38
N LEU A 114 2.32 15.32 5.28
CA LEU A 114 1.65 14.56 6.33
C LEU A 114 1.53 13.08 5.93
N THR A 115 1.70 12.23 6.93
CA THR A 115 1.56 10.77 6.78
C THR A 115 0.50 10.27 7.75
N THR A 116 -0.51 9.58 7.23
CA THR A 116 -1.64 9.03 8.01
C THR A 116 -1.14 8.01 9.04
N GLY A 117 -1.64 8.11 10.26
CA GLY A 117 -1.23 7.23 11.37
C GLY A 117 0.14 7.56 11.97
N ILE A 118 0.89 8.52 11.38
CA ILE A 118 2.19 9.00 11.85
C ILE A 118 2.10 10.46 12.26
N SER A 119 1.77 11.36 11.34
CA SER A 119 1.66 12.80 11.60
C SER A 119 0.42 13.16 12.41
N PHE A 120 -0.65 12.40 12.26
CA PHE A 120 -1.91 12.46 12.99
C PHE A 120 -2.45 11.04 13.20
N ASP A 121 -3.48 10.90 14.05
CA ASP A 121 -4.07 9.61 14.36
C ASP A 121 -4.70 8.95 13.13
N GLY A 122 -4.47 7.64 12.99
CA GLY A 122 -4.91 6.83 11.86
C GLY A 122 -6.19 6.05 12.12
N GLY A 123 -6.39 4.99 11.32
CA GLY A 123 -7.64 4.26 11.20
C GLY A 123 -7.86 3.11 12.19
N TYR A 124 -6.97 2.86 13.16
CA TYR A 124 -7.24 1.87 14.21
C TYR A 124 -8.20 2.45 15.26
N ALA A 125 -9.30 3.04 14.81
CA ALA A 125 -10.29 3.72 15.63
C ALA A 125 -11.65 3.77 14.93
N GLU A 126 -12.72 3.97 15.69
CA GLU A 126 -14.07 4.13 15.13
C GLU A 126 -14.24 5.46 14.36
N TYR A 127 -13.48 6.48 14.73
CA TYR A 127 -13.44 7.76 14.02
C TYR A 127 -12.00 8.27 13.92
N MET A 128 -11.71 8.94 12.82
CA MET A 128 -10.48 9.69 12.63
C MET A 128 -10.76 11.04 11.97
N VAL A 129 -9.79 11.93 11.99
CA VAL A 129 -9.83 13.19 11.21
C VAL A 129 -8.69 13.20 10.21
N ALA A 130 -8.94 13.74 9.02
CA ALA A 130 -7.93 13.88 7.98
C ALA A 130 -8.13 15.17 7.18
N PRO A 131 -7.04 15.77 6.63
CA PRO A 131 -7.17 16.90 5.72
C PRO A 131 -7.82 16.46 4.40
N THR A 132 -8.48 17.39 3.72
CA THR A 132 -9.21 17.11 2.47
C THR A 132 -8.35 16.54 1.36
N GLU A 133 -7.06 16.84 1.36
CA GLU A 133 -6.08 16.37 0.38
C GLU A 133 -5.72 14.87 0.52
N ALA A 134 -6.06 14.26 1.66
CA ALA A 134 -5.82 12.85 1.92
C ALA A 134 -6.93 11.93 1.39
N LEU A 135 -8.10 12.47 1.03
CA LEU A 135 -9.30 11.71 0.74
C LEU A 135 -9.39 11.31 -0.73
N ALA A 136 -9.62 10.03 -0.96
CA ALA A 136 -10.01 9.44 -2.24
C ALA A 136 -11.49 9.05 -2.20
N LEU A 137 -12.26 9.23 -3.27
CA LEU A 137 -13.60 8.64 -3.37
C LEU A 137 -13.47 7.12 -3.40
N ALA A 138 -14.31 6.44 -2.62
CA ALA A 138 -14.36 4.98 -2.61
C ALA A 138 -15.66 4.49 -3.29
N PRO A 139 -15.57 3.61 -4.32
CA PRO A 139 -16.73 3.04 -4.99
C PRO A 139 -17.61 2.26 -4.02
N ASN A 140 -18.93 2.36 -4.19
CA ASN A 140 -19.90 1.64 -3.34
C ASN A 140 -19.93 0.13 -3.61
N GLU A 141 -19.49 -0.28 -4.79
CA GLU A 141 -19.40 -1.68 -5.23
C GLU A 141 -18.32 -2.48 -4.49
N LEU A 142 -17.33 -1.77 -3.93
CA LEU A 142 -16.22 -2.39 -3.20
C LEU A 142 -16.54 -2.47 -1.71
N SER A 143 -16.44 -3.63 -1.09
CA SER A 143 -16.57 -3.75 0.36
C SER A 143 -15.48 -2.96 1.08
N SER A 144 -15.71 -2.51 2.32
CA SER A 144 -14.70 -1.76 3.08
C SER A 144 -13.50 -2.62 3.43
N VAL A 145 -13.74 -3.91 3.68
CA VAL A 145 -12.69 -4.90 3.94
C VAL A 145 -11.81 -5.14 2.72
N ASP A 146 -12.38 -5.17 1.50
CA ASP A 146 -11.60 -5.34 0.27
C ASP A 146 -10.90 -4.05 -0.15
N GLY A 147 -11.53 -2.90 0.09
CA GLY A 147 -10.99 -1.59 -0.27
C GLY A 147 -9.82 -1.15 0.61
N ALA A 148 -9.85 -1.49 1.90
CA ALA A 148 -8.84 -1.01 2.85
C ALA A 148 -7.40 -1.35 2.43
N PRO A 149 -7.02 -2.59 2.09
CA PRO A 149 -5.66 -2.89 1.63
C PRO A 149 -5.28 -2.22 0.30
N LEU A 150 -6.26 -1.83 -0.51
CA LEU A 150 -6.00 -1.13 -1.77
C LEU A 150 -5.48 0.28 -1.55
N MET A 151 -5.74 0.88 -0.38
CA MET A 151 -5.26 2.20 0.00
C MET A 151 -3.75 2.27 0.28
N CYS A 152 -3.06 1.12 0.38
CA CYS A 152 -1.59 1.05 0.51
C CYS A 152 -1.01 0.03 -0.47
N ALA A 153 -1.22 -1.28 -0.22
CA ALA A 153 -0.65 -2.33 -1.07
C ALA A 153 -1.17 -2.26 -2.52
N GLY A 154 -2.46 -1.92 -2.69
CA GLY A 154 -3.07 -1.72 -4.01
C GLY A 154 -2.45 -0.55 -4.74
N VAL A 155 -2.56 0.66 -4.20
CA VAL A 155 -2.04 1.87 -4.85
C VAL A 155 -0.53 1.78 -5.11
N THR A 156 0.24 1.19 -4.20
CA THR A 156 1.68 1.02 -4.39
C THR A 156 2.00 0.17 -5.62
N THR A 157 1.33 -0.96 -5.80
CA THR A 157 1.58 -1.86 -6.93
C THR A 157 0.97 -1.35 -8.23
N PHE A 158 -0.26 -0.87 -8.20
CA PHE A 158 -0.94 -0.28 -9.36
C PHE A 158 -0.19 0.93 -9.92
N ASN A 159 0.13 1.88 -9.03
CA ASN A 159 0.76 3.13 -9.42
C ASN A 159 2.21 2.93 -9.91
N ALA A 160 2.96 1.99 -9.29
CA ALA A 160 4.27 1.59 -9.78
C ALA A 160 4.18 1.00 -11.21
N LEU A 161 3.20 0.12 -11.48
CA LEU A 161 3.00 -0.48 -12.80
C LEU A 161 2.65 0.57 -13.86
N ARG A 162 1.65 1.44 -13.60
CA ARG A 162 1.22 2.44 -14.60
C ARG A 162 2.28 3.49 -14.90
N ASN A 163 3.23 3.73 -13.98
CA ASN A 163 4.34 4.68 -14.15
C ASN A 163 5.69 4.00 -14.48
N SER A 164 5.67 2.70 -14.77
CA SER A 164 6.87 1.92 -15.09
C SER A 164 7.38 2.12 -16.53
N GLY A 165 6.53 2.64 -17.41
CA GLY A 165 6.81 2.75 -18.85
C GLY A 165 6.54 1.46 -19.63
N ALA A 166 6.03 0.39 -18.99
CA ALA A 166 5.59 -0.81 -19.69
C ALA A 166 4.32 -0.56 -20.50
N ARG A 167 4.15 -1.30 -21.59
CA ARG A 167 3.00 -1.27 -22.49
C ARG A 167 2.33 -2.64 -22.55
N GLY A 168 1.06 -2.69 -22.90
CA GLY A 168 0.35 -3.95 -23.10
C GLY A 168 1.17 -4.92 -23.98
N GLY A 169 1.31 -6.17 -23.55
CA GLY A 169 2.15 -7.18 -24.18
C GLY A 169 3.60 -7.26 -23.68
N ASP A 170 4.13 -6.22 -23.02
CA ASP A 170 5.47 -6.29 -22.44
C ASP A 170 5.51 -7.33 -21.30
N THR A 171 6.67 -8.00 -21.14
CA THR A 171 6.89 -8.91 -20.02
C THR A 171 7.13 -8.10 -18.75
N VAL A 172 6.25 -8.30 -17.76
CA VAL A 172 6.31 -7.71 -16.42
C VAL A 172 6.42 -8.81 -15.38
N ALA A 173 7.45 -8.77 -14.56
CA ALA A 173 7.65 -9.72 -13.49
C ALA A 173 7.31 -9.12 -12.12
N VAL A 174 6.67 -9.91 -11.26
CA VAL A 174 6.41 -9.56 -9.85
C VAL A 174 7.25 -10.45 -8.96
N LEU A 175 8.24 -9.88 -8.31
CA LEU A 175 9.14 -10.57 -7.39
C LEU A 175 8.52 -10.60 -5.99
N GLY A 176 8.09 -11.79 -5.58
CA GLY A 176 7.40 -12.05 -4.32
C GLY A 176 5.87 -12.10 -4.48
N ILE A 177 5.24 -13.13 -3.90
CA ILE A 177 3.79 -13.27 -3.81
C ILE A 177 3.41 -13.24 -2.34
N GLY A 178 3.23 -12.04 -1.84
CA GLY A 178 2.82 -11.71 -0.48
C GLY A 178 1.73 -10.64 -0.50
N GLY A 179 1.65 -9.82 0.56
CA GLY A 179 0.64 -8.77 0.72
C GLY A 179 0.57 -7.75 -0.42
N LEU A 180 1.71 -7.37 -1.02
CA LEU A 180 1.76 -6.53 -2.22
C LEU A 180 1.71 -7.37 -3.51
N GLY A 181 2.49 -8.45 -3.54
CA GLY A 181 2.70 -9.20 -4.79
C GLY A 181 1.47 -9.90 -5.33
N HIS A 182 0.53 -10.36 -4.47
CA HIS A 182 -0.72 -10.96 -4.96
C HIS A 182 -1.62 -9.94 -5.69
N LEU A 183 -1.59 -8.67 -5.28
CA LEU A 183 -2.23 -7.57 -5.98
C LEU A 183 -1.43 -7.18 -7.23
N GLY A 184 -0.10 -7.10 -7.12
CA GLY A 184 0.77 -6.77 -8.26
C GLY A 184 0.63 -7.73 -9.44
N VAL A 185 0.47 -9.05 -9.18
CA VAL A 185 0.19 -10.05 -10.23
C VAL A 185 -1.15 -9.79 -10.91
N GLN A 186 -2.20 -9.54 -10.13
CA GLN A 186 -3.53 -9.23 -10.67
C GLN A 186 -3.51 -7.96 -11.51
N PHE A 187 -2.98 -6.86 -10.97
CA PHE A 187 -2.87 -5.61 -11.72
C PHE A 187 -2.06 -5.77 -13.00
N ALA A 188 -0.91 -6.44 -12.94
CA ALA A 188 -0.09 -6.67 -14.15
C ALA A 188 -0.87 -7.44 -15.22
N ALA A 189 -1.57 -8.50 -14.85
CA ALA A 189 -2.38 -9.29 -15.78
C ALA A 189 -3.54 -8.48 -16.36
N LYS A 190 -4.28 -7.74 -15.52
CA LYS A 190 -5.43 -6.93 -15.92
C LYS A 190 -5.05 -5.69 -16.74
N MET A 191 -3.82 -5.19 -16.61
CA MET A 191 -3.25 -4.15 -17.48
C MET A 191 -2.76 -4.70 -18.85
N GLY A 192 -2.90 -6.00 -19.11
CA GLY A 192 -2.56 -6.61 -20.38
C GLY A 192 -1.07 -6.91 -20.57
N PHE A 193 -0.31 -7.05 -19.49
CA PHE A 193 1.11 -7.44 -19.55
C PHE A 193 1.27 -8.98 -19.62
N ASN A 194 2.35 -9.45 -20.25
CA ASN A 194 2.81 -10.83 -20.12
C ASN A 194 3.39 -11.00 -18.72
N THR A 195 2.57 -11.47 -17.78
CA THR A 195 2.84 -11.42 -16.33
C THR A 195 3.61 -12.65 -15.86
N VAL A 196 4.76 -12.43 -15.23
CA VAL A 196 5.60 -13.46 -14.61
C VAL A 196 5.56 -13.30 -13.10
N ALA A 197 5.16 -14.33 -12.37
CA ALA A 197 5.22 -14.35 -10.91
C ALA A 197 6.48 -15.09 -10.46
N ILE A 198 7.30 -14.48 -9.60
CA ILE A 198 8.54 -15.06 -9.07
C ILE A 198 8.39 -15.25 -7.57
N ALA A 199 8.49 -16.49 -7.08
CA ALA A 199 8.45 -16.79 -5.65
C ALA A 199 9.30 -18.03 -5.31
N ARG A 200 9.46 -18.30 -4.01
CA ARG A 200 10.22 -19.45 -3.52
C ARG A 200 9.32 -20.68 -3.39
N GLY A 201 9.71 -21.79 -4.04
CA GLY A 201 9.00 -23.08 -3.99
C GLY A 201 7.79 -23.14 -4.94
N LYS A 202 7.25 -24.34 -5.14
CA LYS A 202 6.12 -24.59 -6.08
C LYS A 202 4.73 -24.41 -5.45
N ASP A 203 4.66 -24.29 -4.14
CA ASP A 203 3.42 -24.19 -3.37
C ASP A 203 2.51 -23.02 -3.77
N LYS A 204 3.10 -21.97 -4.36
CA LYS A 204 2.37 -20.78 -4.82
C LYS A 204 2.06 -20.75 -6.31
N GLU A 205 2.51 -21.75 -7.09
CA GLU A 205 2.38 -21.72 -8.55
C GLU A 205 0.90 -21.73 -9.00
N ALA A 206 0.11 -22.68 -8.50
CA ALA A 206 -1.30 -22.76 -8.84
C ALA A 206 -2.05 -21.47 -8.48
N PHE A 207 -1.75 -20.92 -7.31
CA PHE A 207 -2.32 -19.67 -6.85
C PHE A 207 -1.90 -18.47 -7.73
N ALA A 208 -0.62 -18.36 -8.09
CA ALA A 208 -0.15 -17.31 -8.98
C ALA A 208 -0.85 -17.35 -10.35
N LYS A 209 -1.10 -18.55 -10.87
CA LYS A 209 -1.88 -18.75 -12.11
C LYS A 209 -3.33 -18.29 -11.96
N GLN A 210 -3.97 -18.58 -10.82
CA GLN A 210 -5.32 -18.09 -10.53
C GLN A 210 -5.41 -16.58 -10.46
N LEU A 211 -4.34 -15.91 -9.97
CA LEU A 211 -4.23 -14.45 -9.96
C LEU A 211 -3.98 -13.83 -11.35
N GLY A 212 -3.77 -14.66 -12.39
CA GLY A 212 -3.54 -14.22 -13.77
C GLY A 212 -2.08 -14.23 -14.23
N ALA A 213 -1.15 -14.83 -13.47
CA ALA A 213 0.22 -15.00 -13.96
C ALA A 213 0.26 -15.92 -15.17
N HIS A 214 0.86 -15.48 -16.26
CA HIS A 214 1.12 -16.29 -17.45
C HIS A 214 2.25 -17.28 -17.21
N HIS A 215 3.27 -16.87 -16.45
CA HIS A 215 4.44 -17.67 -16.11
C HIS A 215 4.69 -17.65 -14.59
N TYR A 216 5.26 -18.74 -14.11
CA TYR A 216 5.72 -18.86 -12.72
C TYR A 216 7.18 -19.29 -12.69
N VAL A 217 7.99 -18.61 -11.88
CA VAL A 217 9.39 -18.94 -11.66
C VAL A 217 9.61 -19.29 -10.20
N ASP A 218 10.03 -20.54 -9.94
CA ASP A 218 10.47 -20.98 -8.62
C ASP A 218 11.95 -20.59 -8.44
N SER A 219 12.20 -19.55 -7.67
CA SER A 219 13.55 -19.05 -7.39
C SER A 219 14.41 -19.97 -6.50
N ARG A 220 13.88 -21.09 -6.01
CA ARG A 220 14.67 -22.14 -5.37
C ARG A 220 15.16 -23.18 -6.36
N ALA A 221 14.42 -23.42 -7.43
CA ALA A 221 14.70 -24.46 -8.40
C ALA A 221 15.50 -23.95 -9.60
N SER A 222 15.42 -22.67 -9.92
CA SER A 222 16.07 -22.07 -11.09
C SER A 222 16.55 -20.64 -10.80
N ASP A 223 17.49 -20.17 -11.60
CA ASP A 223 17.91 -18.76 -11.61
C ASP A 223 16.82 -17.89 -12.24
N PRO A 224 16.22 -16.97 -11.47
CA PRO A 224 15.14 -16.13 -11.99
C PRO A 224 15.55 -15.26 -13.17
N ALA A 225 16.78 -14.76 -13.21
CA ALA A 225 17.27 -13.96 -14.33
C ALA A 225 17.37 -14.78 -15.62
N ALA A 226 17.89 -16.03 -15.52
CA ALA A 226 17.94 -16.93 -16.66
C ALA A 226 16.54 -17.30 -17.17
N GLU A 227 15.58 -17.54 -16.29
CA GLU A 227 14.19 -17.82 -16.69
C GLU A 227 13.52 -16.63 -17.38
N LEU A 228 13.73 -15.40 -16.87
CA LEU A 228 13.24 -14.20 -17.54
C LEU A 228 13.87 -14.01 -18.91
N ASN A 229 15.17 -14.29 -19.06
CA ASN A 229 15.88 -14.17 -20.35
C ASN A 229 15.34 -15.15 -21.40
N LYS A 230 14.87 -16.33 -21.02
CA LYS A 230 14.18 -17.26 -21.94
C LYS A 230 12.88 -16.67 -22.52
N LEU A 231 12.28 -15.71 -21.81
CA LEU A 231 11.08 -14.97 -22.24
C LEU A 231 11.43 -13.65 -22.96
N GLY A 232 12.72 -13.41 -23.27
CA GLY A 232 13.17 -12.15 -23.88
C GLY A 232 13.55 -11.06 -22.89
N GLY A 233 13.54 -11.35 -21.61
CA GLY A 233 13.79 -10.41 -20.51
C GLY A 233 12.52 -9.63 -20.08
N ALA A 234 12.52 -9.17 -18.85
CA ALA A 234 11.42 -8.37 -18.31
C ALA A 234 11.61 -6.88 -18.61
N LYS A 235 10.59 -6.22 -19.16
CA LYS A 235 10.54 -4.75 -19.29
C LYS A 235 10.49 -4.09 -17.92
N VAL A 236 9.76 -4.69 -17.00
CA VAL A 236 9.63 -4.24 -15.61
C VAL A 236 9.68 -5.41 -14.66
N ILE A 237 10.42 -5.26 -13.57
CA ILE A 237 10.33 -6.16 -12.42
C ILE A 237 9.86 -5.33 -11.23
N ILE A 238 8.68 -5.66 -10.69
CA ILE A 238 8.18 -5.06 -9.45
C ILE A 238 8.72 -5.86 -8.26
N ALA A 239 9.61 -5.27 -7.48
CA ALA A 239 10.19 -5.91 -6.30
C ALA A 239 9.35 -5.61 -5.05
N THR A 240 8.54 -6.59 -4.64
CA THR A 240 7.67 -6.50 -3.44
C THR A 240 8.28 -7.14 -2.20
N VAL A 241 9.41 -7.79 -2.34
CA VAL A 241 10.14 -8.46 -1.27
C VAL A 241 10.95 -7.47 -0.42
N THR A 242 11.28 -7.87 0.80
CA THR A 242 12.17 -7.12 1.71
C THR A 242 13.59 -7.75 1.78
N ASN A 243 14.02 -8.39 0.69
CA ASN A 243 15.31 -9.09 0.60
C ASN A 243 16.13 -8.53 -0.56
N ALA A 244 17.23 -7.84 -0.24
CA ALA A 244 18.08 -7.18 -1.21
C ALA A 244 18.82 -8.15 -2.16
N GLU A 245 19.21 -9.33 -1.68
CA GLU A 245 19.85 -10.36 -2.51
C GLU A 245 18.90 -10.88 -3.58
N ALA A 246 17.63 -11.14 -3.22
CA ALA A 246 16.62 -11.55 -4.19
C ALA A 246 16.33 -10.46 -5.24
N MET A 247 16.40 -9.18 -4.85
CA MET A 247 16.31 -8.06 -5.81
C MET A 247 17.50 -7.99 -6.75
N ALA A 248 18.72 -8.16 -6.22
CA ALA A 248 19.93 -8.17 -7.02
C ALA A 248 19.95 -9.34 -8.03
N ALA A 249 19.50 -10.52 -7.61
CA ALA A 249 19.48 -11.74 -8.44
C ALA A 249 18.61 -11.64 -9.70
N VAL A 250 17.61 -10.76 -9.73
CA VAL A 250 16.73 -10.62 -10.90
C VAL A 250 17.18 -9.55 -11.90
N LEU A 251 18.17 -8.71 -11.56
CA LEU A 251 18.62 -7.60 -12.41
C LEU A 251 19.09 -8.05 -13.79
N GLY A 252 19.81 -9.20 -13.86
CA GLY A 252 20.26 -9.79 -15.12
C GLY A 252 19.15 -10.30 -16.04
N GLY A 253 17.93 -10.42 -15.51
CA GLY A 253 16.71 -10.80 -16.24
C GLY A 253 15.94 -9.63 -16.83
N LEU A 254 16.38 -8.38 -16.63
CA LEU A 254 15.79 -7.22 -17.27
C LEU A 254 16.13 -7.17 -18.77
N ALA A 255 15.15 -6.90 -19.61
CA ALA A 255 15.33 -6.57 -21.01
C ALA A 255 16.16 -5.28 -21.19
N PRO A 256 16.66 -4.96 -22.39
CA PRO A 256 17.20 -3.63 -22.69
C PRO A 256 16.20 -2.52 -22.36
N ASN A 257 16.68 -1.44 -21.73
CA ASN A 257 15.86 -0.36 -21.18
C ASN A 257 14.81 -0.82 -20.14
N GLY A 258 15.04 -1.97 -19.50
CA GLY A 258 14.17 -2.48 -18.43
C GLY A 258 14.43 -1.80 -17.10
N VAL A 259 13.46 -1.87 -16.19
CA VAL A 259 13.52 -1.24 -14.88
C VAL A 259 13.16 -2.22 -13.76
N LEU A 260 13.98 -2.24 -12.70
CA LEU A 260 13.63 -2.82 -11.41
C LEU A 260 12.92 -1.72 -10.59
N MET A 261 11.61 -1.87 -10.38
CA MET A 261 10.83 -0.98 -9.52
C MET A 261 10.87 -1.50 -8.08
N VAL A 262 11.57 -0.79 -7.22
CA VAL A 262 11.70 -1.13 -5.79
C VAL A 262 10.54 -0.51 -5.02
N ILE A 263 9.67 -1.35 -4.49
CA ILE A 263 8.50 -0.95 -3.67
C ILE A 263 8.46 -1.66 -2.30
N GLY A 264 9.30 -2.67 -2.11
CA GLY A 264 9.53 -3.31 -0.81
C GLY A 264 10.76 -2.71 -0.14
N ALA A 265 10.66 -2.37 1.16
CA ALA A 265 11.79 -1.87 1.92
C ALA A 265 12.78 -3.01 2.24
N ALA A 266 13.96 -2.97 1.63
CA ALA A 266 15.06 -3.89 1.89
C ALA A 266 16.27 -3.12 2.44
N GLY A 267 17.28 -3.85 2.90
CA GLY A 267 18.59 -3.26 3.22
C GLY A 267 19.34 -2.78 1.95
N PRO A 268 20.63 -2.44 2.07
CA PRO A 268 21.44 -1.98 0.94
C PRO A 268 21.40 -2.96 -0.23
N LEU A 269 21.12 -2.46 -1.43
CA LEU A 269 21.04 -3.24 -2.67
C LEU A 269 22.39 -3.17 -3.39
N SER A 270 23.02 -4.32 -3.62
CA SER A 270 24.22 -4.43 -4.47
C SER A 270 23.80 -4.53 -5.93
N VAL A 271 24.35 -3.64 -6.77
CA VAL A 271 24.06 -3.57 -8.21
C VAL A 271 25.37 -3.58 -8.96
N ASP A 272 25.56 -4.51 -9.92
CA ASP A 272 26.68 -4.49 -10.85
C ASP A 272 26.46 -3.39 -11.91
N PRO A 273 27.32 -2.35 -11.96
CA PRO A 273 27.18 -1.27 -12.94
C PRO A 273 27.21 -1.77 -14.39
N LEU A 274 27.94 -2.84 -14.68
CA LEU A 274 28.03 -3.38 -16.04
C LEU A 274 26.67 -3.90 -16.54
N LEU A 275 25.88 -4.51 -15.66
CA LEU A 275 24.52 -4.93 -15.99
C LEU A 275 23.62 -3.75 -16.36
N LEU A 276 23.81 -2.59 -15.73
CA LEU A 276 23.05 -1.38 -16.06
C LEU A 276 23.50 -0.80 -17.40
N ILE A 277 24.82 -0.61 -17.57
CA ILE A 277 25.41 0.05 -18.76
C ILE A 277 25.09 -0.73 -20.03
N THR A 278 25.33 -2.04 -20.05
CA THR A 278 25.22 -2.87 -21.26
C THR A 278 23.79 -3.00 -21.79
N GLY A 279 22.79 -2.81 -20.94
CA GLY A 279 21.38 -2.90 -21.32
C GLY A 279 20.60 -1.58 -21.15
N CYS A 280 21.25 -0.46 -20.80
CA CYS A 280 20.57 0.78 -20.40
C CYS A 280 19.47 0.54 -19.35
N ARG A 281 19.74 -0.38 -18.41
CA ARG A 281 18.80 -0.79 -17.37
C ARG A 281 18.82 0.19 -16.21
N SER A 282 17.75 0.22 -15.43
CA SER A 282 17.65 1.10 -14.27
C SER A 282 17.07 0.41 -13.05
N VAL A 283 17.43 0.94 -11.88
CA VAL A 283 16.78 0.63 -10.59
C VAL A 283 16.11 1.91 -10.13
N LYS A 284 14.82 1.84 -9.84
CA LYS A 284 14.00 3.00 -9.49
C LYS A 284 13.14 2.67 -8.26
N GLY A 285 13.22 3.51 -7.23
CA GLY A 285 12.26 3.47 -6.13
C GLY A 285 10.91 4.04 -6.58
N TRP A 286 9.81 3.55 -5.98
CA TRP A 286 8.50 4.11 -6.22
C TRP A 286 7.76 4.36 -4.90
N TYR A 287 7.32 5.59 -4.72
CA TYR A 287 6.44 6.00 -3.64
C TYR A 287 5.02 5.49 -3.92
N SER A 288 4.27 5.16 -2.88
CA SER A 288 2.91 4.61 -2.98
C SER A 288 2.03 5.37 -3.97
N GLY A 289 1.43 6.47 -3.51
CA GLY A 289 0.59 7.34 -4.34
C GLY A 289 -0.11 8.40 -3.49
N THR A 290 -0.72 9.35 -4.16
CA THR A 290 -1.57 10.41 -3.57
C THR A 290 -3.02 9.94 -3.47
N ALA A 291 -3.91 10.80 -2.98
CA ALA A 291 -5.34 10.49 -2.88
C ALA A 291 -5.97 10.16 -4.24
N ILE A 292 -5.62 10.89 -5.30
CA ILE A 292 -6.15 10.60 -6.65
C ILE A 292 -5.60 9.28 -7.21
N ASP A 293 -4.34 8.95 -6.93
CA ASP A 293 -3.79 7.64 -7.32
C ASP A 293 -4.52 6.49 -6.60
N SER A 294 -4.89 6.71 -5.34
CA SER A 294 -5.69 5.75 -4.56
C SER A 294 -7.10 5.61 -5.12
N GLN A 295 -7.75 6.71 -5.50
CA GLN A 295 -9.07 6.70 -6.15
C GLN A 295 -9.02 5.90 -7.46
N ASP A 296 -8.08 6.21 -8.35
CA ASP A 296 -7.88 5.48 -9.61
C ASP A 296 -7.64 3.98 -9.35
N THR A 297 -6.92 3.64 -8.28
CA THR A 297 -6.67 2.25 -7.89
C THR A 297 -7.96 1.53 -7.49
N LEU A 298 -8.81 2.17 -6.68
CA LEU A 298 -10.10 1.62 -6.27
C LEU A 298 -11.04 1.43 -7.48
N GLU A 299 -11.15 2.45 -8.34
CA GLU A 299 -11.96 2.42 -9.55
C GLU A 299 -11.49 1.34 -10.53
N PHE A 300 -10.17 1.24 -10.76
CA PHE A 300 -9.60 0.18 -11.58
C PHE A 300 -9.85 -1.20 -10.99
N SER A 301 -9.74 -1.35 -9.66
CA SER A 301 -9.98 -2.63 -9.00
C SER A 301 -11.41 -3.12 -9.18
N VAL A 302 -12.40 -2.23 -9.11
CA VAL A 302 -13.80 -2.56 -9.42
C VAL A 302 -13.96 -2.94 -10.88
N SER A 303 -13.49 -2.09 -11.81
CA SER A 303 -13.71 -2.29 -13.25
C SER A 303 -12.99 -3.52 -13.82
N ALA A 304 -11.83 -3.88 -13.24
CA ALA A 304 -10.99 -4.98 -13.69
C ALA A 304 -11.12 -6.25 -12.82
N ASP A 305 -11.98 -6.24 -11.80
CA ASP A 305 -12.17 -7.38 -10.90
C ASP A 305 -10.86 -7.79 -10.22
N VAL A 306 -10.21 -6.85 -9.50
CA VAL A 306 -9.01 -7.06 -8.70
C VAL A 306 -9.38 -7.05 -7.23
N HIS A 307 -9.07 -8.15 -6.52
CA HIS A 307 -9.45 -8.33 -5.13
C HIS A 307 -8.26 -8.56 -4.21
N SER A 308 -8.32 -7.96 -3.03
CA SER A 308 -7.42 -8.29 -1.94
C SER A 308 -7.92 -9.55 -1.22
N MET A 309 -6.98 -10.43 -0.86
CA MET A 309 -7.30 -11.60 -0.03
C MET A 309 -7.02 -11.27 1.43
N ASN A 310 -8.06 -11.27 2.24
CA ASN A 310 -8.06 -10.68 3.56
C ASN A 310 -8.35 -11.71 4.67
N GLU A 311 -7.60 -11.61 5.78
CA GLU A 311 -7.93 -12.20 7.08
C GLU A 311 -8.49 -11.08 7.95
N VAL A 312 -9.72 -11.22 8.44
CA VAL A 312 -10.46 -10.15 9.11
C VAL A 312 -10.40 -10.34 10.63
N PHE A 313 -10.16 -9.24 11.33
CA PHE A 313 -10.13 -9.19 12.79
C PHE A 313 -10.97 -8.01 13.28
N PRO A 314 -11.65 -8.12 14.43
CA PRO A 314 -12.28 -6.95 15.06
C PRO A 314 -11.20 -6.01 15.66
N LEU A 315 -11.58 -4.73 15.86
CA LEU A 315 -10.68 -3.70 16.40
C LEU A 315 -9.99 -4.13 17.71
N GLU A 316 -10.72 -4.78 18.61
CA GLU A 316 -10.23 -5.24 19.91
C GLU A 316 -9.08 -6.25 19.81
N ARG A 317 -8.95 -6.91 18.66
CA ARG A 317 -7.87 -7.87 18.37
C ARG A 317 -6.77 -7.29 17.49
N ALA A 318 -6.62 -5.96 17.44
CA ALA A 318 -5.61 -5.30 16.59
C ALA A 318 -4.17 -5.75 16.91
N ALA A 319 -3.85 -6.04 18.18
CA ALA A 319 -2.53 -6.59 18.54
C ALA A 319 -2.28 -7.96 17.88
N GLU A 320 -3.26 -8.85 17.90
CA GLU A 320 -3.18 -10.17 17.25
C GLU A 320 -3.13 -10.05 15.73
N ALA A 321 -3.93 -9.15 15.16
CA ALA A 321 -3.92 -8.81 13.74
C ALA A 321 -2.54 -8.33 13.28
N TYR A 322 -1.90 -7.46 14.06
CA TYR A 322 -0.53 -7.01 13.80
C TYR A 322 0.48 -8.16 13.86
N GLU A 323 0.44 -9.00 14.91
CA GLU A 323 1.32 -10.17 15.03
C GLU A 323 1.11 -11.16 13.85
N ARG A 324 -0.13 -11.34 13.41
CA ARG A 324 -0.45 -12.16 12.25
C ARG A 324 0.20 -11.63 10.98
N MET A 325 0.13 -10.32 10.76
CA MET A 325 0.72 -9.64 9.61
C MET A 325 2.26 -9.69 9.66
N ILE A 326 2.88 -9.27 10.80
CA ILE A 326 4.34 -9.12 10.89
C ILE A 326 5.07 -10.48 10.83
N SER A 327 4.43 -11.56 11.28
CA SER A 327 4.96 -12.92 11.17
C SER A 327 5.06 -13.43 9.72
N GLY A 328 4.48 -12.73 8.74
CA GLY A 328 4.43 -13.14 7.33
C GLY A 328 3.56 -14.38 7.06
N LYS A 329 2.73 -14.79 8.03
CA LYS A 329 1.85 -15.97 7.92
C LYS A 329 0.46 -15.64 7.35
N ALA A 330 0.11 -14.36 7.25
CA ALA A 330 -1.16 -13.93 6.67
C ALA A 330 -1.29 -14.34 5.19
N ARG A 331 -2.52 -14.61 4.74
CA ARG A 331 -2.86 -15.02 3.36
C ARG A 331 -3.99 -14.17 2.81
N PHE A 332 -3.70 -12.90 2.39
CA PHE A 332 -2.37 -12.26 2.32
C PHE A 332 -2.35 -10.94 3.08
N ARG A 333 -3.48 -10.27 3.21
CA ARG A 333 -3.63 -9.05 3.97
C ARG A 333 -4.36 -9.33 5.28
N VAL A 334 -4.18 -8.44 6.22
CA VAL A 334 -4.94 -8.43 7.47
C VAL A 334 -5.73 -7.14 7.52
N VAL A 335 -7.00 -7.21 7.89
CA VAL A 335 -7.90 -6.06 7.95
C VAL A 335 -8.63 -6.05 9.28
N LEU A 336 -8.69 -4.89 9.91
CA LEU A 336 -9.55 -4.62 11.05
C LEU A 336 -10.93 -4.21 10.53
N ASP A 337 -11.96 -4.99 10.83
CA ASP A 337 -13.36 -4.61 10.66
C ASP A 337 -13.79 -3.81 11.89
N ILE A 338 -14.01 -2.52 11.70
CA ILE A 338 -14.31 -1.57 12.78
C ILE A 338 -15.81 -1.54 13.08
N GLU A 339 -16.67 -1.73 12.05
CA GLU A 339 -18.13 -1.73 12.22
C GLU A 339 -18.71 -3.08 12.65
N GLY A 340 -17.94 -4.18 12.54
CA GLY A 340 -18.40 -5.53 12.88
C GLY A 340 -19.44 -6.08 11.90
N LYS A 341 -19.36 -5.72 10.62
CA LYS A 341 -20.27 -6.15 9.55
C LYS A 341 -19.66 -7.19 8.60
N GLY A 342 -18.40 -7.58 8.85
CA GLY A 342 -17.65 -8.55 8.02
C GLY A 342 -17.83 -9.99 8.42
#